data_d173e47ab5b32bc5dbc485905e0f3386
#
_entry.id   d173e47ab5b32bc5dbc485905e0f3386
#
_cell.length_a   1.000
_cell.length_b   1.000
_cell.length_c   1.000
_cell.angle_alpha   90.00
_cell.angle_beta   90.00
_cell.angle_gamma   90.00
#
_symmetry.space_group_name_H-M   'P 1'
#
loop_
_entity.id
_entity.type
_entity.pdbx_description
1 polymer ?
#
loop_
_entity_poly.entity_id
_entity_poly.type
_entity_poly.pdbx_seq_one_letter_code
_entity_poly.pdbx_strand_id
1 'polypeptide(L)'
;MSLLRTKRRYTTLGLPSTFAGITRTAKRNQISNKKAAEHLSHINTYIVHRPYRKPKYRNPFYCYIPMEYFLIDLIDLAYLGRHNSGYKYILSGVDCFSRKAYAVPLKTKKGIEVAQAFEKEIIPHTLRKIRTVISDRGSEFISRFFKQMLNRNNIKNYYTNSELKASLCEIFNRTLQKFIFHYMTHRKTKKYVDKLEWFLHSYNNTKHSYFENQLTPNEAMQESNSIKALSYHEKQYSSLLGKGKRLKKFKLGDKVRIRKWNTSFSKGYRPQWSDEVFFVSRINERMPVTMYGLTSTGNDNFANLDEDIEGFFYSNELTLDNTT
;
A
#
# COMPACT_ATOMS: atom_id res chain seq x y z
N MET A 1 -30.32 -3.70 29.69
CA MET A 1 -29.44 -4.88 29.90
C MET A 1 -28.02 -4.41 30.06
N SER A 2 -27.26 -4.95 31.04
CA SER A 2 -25.88 -4.52 31.33
C SER A 2 -24.87 -5.05 30.32
N LEU A 3 -23.73 -4.33 30.14
CA LEU A 3 -22.59 -4.73 29.34
C LEU A 3 -22.06 -6.12 29.75
N LEU A 4 -21.93 -6.38 31.06
CA LEU A 4 -21.46 -7.66 31.60
C LEU A 4 -22.33 -8.84 31.16
N ARG A 5 -23.65 -8.69 31.13
CA ARG A 5 -24.57 -9.75 30.68
C ARG A 5 -24.42 -10.01 29.18
N THR A 6 -24.21 -8.97 28.40
CA THR A 6 -23.94 -9.11 26.94
C THR A 6 -22.61 -9.80 26.70
N LYS A 7 -21.53 -9.39 27.41
CA LYS A 7 -20.20 -10.00 27.32
C LYS A 7 -20.27 -11.51 27.67
N ARG A 8 -20.86 -11.87 28.80
CA ARG A 8 -21.03 -13.28 29.22
C ARG A 8 -21.75 -14.10 28.15
N ARG A 9 -22.90 -13.62 27.66
CA ARG A 9 -23.67 -14.32 26.62
C ARG A 9 -22.92 -14.44 25.28
N TYR A 10 -22.10 -13.46 24.95
CA TYR A 10 -21.30 -13.47 23.70
C TYR A 10 -20.19 -14.52 23.74
N THR A 11 -19.53 -14.72 24.87
CA THR A 11 -18.33 -15.58 24.99
C THR A 11 -18.63 -16.98 25.55
N THR A 12 -19.82 -17.23 26.14
CA THR A 12 -20.16 -18.55 26.68
C THR A 12 -20.49 -19.54 25.58
N LEU A 13 -19.67 -20.58 25.44
CA LEU A 13 -19.86 -21.65 24.45
C LEU A 13 -21.19 -22.41 24.69
N GLY A 14 -21.76 -22.93 23.62
CA GLY A 14 -23.02 -23.68 23.64
C GLY A 14 -24.29 -22.83 23.77
N LEU A 15 -24.17 -21.52 24.00
CA LEU A 15 -25.34 -20.65 24.01
C LEU A 15 -25.68 -20.20 22.56
N PRO A 16 -27.00 -20.12 22.24
CA PRO A 16 -27.39 -19.53 20.94
C PRO A 16 -26.81 -18.13 20.74
N SER A 17 -26.30 -17.81 19.54
CA SER A 17 -25.68 -16.53 19.21
C SER A 17 -24.33 -16.25 19.90
N THR A 18 -23.62 -17.27 20.38
CA THR A 18 -22.21 -17.14 20.76
C THR A 18 -21.41 -16.66 19.56
N PHE A 19 -20.53 -15.66 19.76
CA PHE A 19 -19.73 -14.99 18.71
C PHE A 19 -20.55 -14.43 17.54
N ALA A 20 -21.84 -14.13 17.74
CA ALA A 20 -22.71 -13.60 16.70
C ALA A 20 -22.43 -12.12 16.40
N GLY A 21 -22.77 -11.67 15.18
CA GLY A 21 -22.71 -10.26 14.80
C GLY A 21 -23.76 -9.39 15.52
N ILE A 22 -23.66 -8.06 15.31
CA ILE A 22 -24.46 -7.03 16.00
C ILE A 22 -25.96 -7.35 15.99
N THR A 23 -26.54 -7.64 14.82
CA THR A 23 -28.01 -7.84 14.68
C THR A 23 -28.52 -9.04 15.49
N ARG A 24 -27.80 -10.16 15.47
CA ARG A 24 -28.19 -11.35 16.26
C ARG A 24 -28.01 -11.10 17.76
N THR A 25 -26.94 -10.41 18.15
CA THR A 25 -26.70 -10.01 19.54
C THR A 25 -27.76 -9.04 20.03
N ALA A 26 -28.16 -8.07 19.22
CA ALA A 26 -29.23 -7.12 19.52
C ALA A 26 -30.57 -7.84 19.76
N LYS A 27 -30.99 -8.67 18.80
CA LYS A 27 -32.24 -9.45 18.88
C LYS A 27 -32.27 -10.32 20.12
N ARG A 28 -31.21 -11.06 20.40
CA ARG A 28 -31.12 -11.94 21.56
C ARG A 28 -31.19 -11.22 22.89
N ASN A 29 -30.58 -10.03 22.97
CA ASN A 29 -30.53 -9.26 24.21
C ASN A 29 -31.67 -8.24 24.32
N GLN A 30 -32.58 -8.17 23.36
CA GLN A 30 -33.71 -7.22 23.29
C GLN A 30 -33.23 -5.77 23.45
N ILE A 31 -32.15 -5.41 22.73
CA ILE A 31 -31.56 -4.06 22.71
C ILE A 31 -31.45 -3.58 21.27
N SER A 32 -31.28 -2.27 21.10
CA SER A 32 -31.04 -1.70 19.77
C SER A 32 -29.69 -2.16 19.17
N ASN A 33 -29.58 -2.18 17.84
CA ASN A 33 -28.31 -2.48 17.16
C ASN A 33 -27.19 -1.52 17.58
N LYS A 34 -27.50 -0.24 17.86
CA LYS A 34 -26.55 0.75 18.37
C LYS A 34 -25.98 0.33 19.73
N LYS A 35 -26.85 -0.05 20.67
CA LYS A 35 -26.43 -0.51 21.99
C LYS A 35 -25.71 -1.85 21.96
N ALA A 36 -26.09 -2.76 21.05
CA ALA A 36 -25.36 -4.01 20.85
C ALA A 36 -23.96 -3.77 20.27
N ALA A 37 -23.81 -2.85 19.32
CA ALA A 37 -22.51 -2.46 18.78
C ALA A 37 -21.61 -1.83 19.84
N GLU A 38 -22.16 -0.98 20.69
CA GLU A 38 -21.46 -0.38 21.84
C GLU A 38 -20.95 -1.48 22.79
N HIS A 39 -21.84 -2.37 23.24
CA HIS A 39 -21.45 -3.48 24.14
C HIS A 39 -20.39 -4.40 23.52
N LEU A 40 -20.50 -4.72 22.22
CA LEU A 40 -19.53 -5.56 21.53
C LEU A 40 -18.18 -4.86 21.33
N SER A 41 -18.14 -3.52 21.25
CA SER A 41 -16.90 -2.74 21.12
C SER A 41 -15.99 -2.82 22.36
N HIS A 42 -16.49 -3.33 23.49
CA HIS A 42 -15.71 -3.60 24.71
C HIS A 42 -15.24 -5.06 24.83
N ILE A 43 -15.47 -5.88 23.80
CA ILE A 43 -15.10 -7.31 23.82
C ILE A 43 -13.92 -7.52 22.86
N ASN A 44 -12.76 -7.86 23.41
CA ASN A 44 -11.53 -8.07 22.64
C ASN A 44 -11.74 -9.04 21.46
N THR A 45 -12.32 -10.21 21.71
CA THR A 45 -12.60 -11.21 20.67
C THR A 45 -13.44 -10.65 19.52
N TYR A 46 -14.42 -9.78 19.81
CA TYR A 46 -15.21 -9.13 18.78
C TYR A 46 -14.39 -8.13 17.97
N ILE A 47 -13.56 -7.31 18.65
CA ILE A 47 -12.76 -6.25 18.01
C ILE A 47 -11.76 -6.88 17.03
N VAL A 48 -10.97 -7.87 17.47
CA VAL A 48 -9.91 -8.47 16.65
C VAL A 48 -10.45 -9.25 15.43
N HIS A 49 -11.70 -9.72 15.48
CA HIS A 49 -12.36 -10.41 14.37
C HIS A 49 -13.31 -9.50 13.56
N ARG A 50 -13.40 -8.22 13.88
CA ARG A 50 -14.26 -7.28 13.15
C ARG A 50 -13.87 -7.23 11.68
N PRO A 51 -14.84 -7.36 10.73
CA PRO A 51 -14.52 -7.33 9.30
C PRO A 51 -13.87 -6.01 8.88
N TYR A 52 -12.77 -6.11 8.17
CA TYR A 52 -12.13 -4.97 7.52
C TYR A 52 -12.92 -4.53 6.28
N ARG A 53 -13.02 -3.23 6.09
CA ARG A 53 -13.61 -2.62 4.88
C ARG A 53 -12.53 -1.81 4.17
N LYS A 54 -12.27 -2.13 2.91
CA LYS A 54 -11.33 -1.37 2.08
C LYS A 54 -11.72 0.12 2.03
N PRO A 55 -10.74 1.04 2.01
CA PRO A 55 -11.05 2.46 1.87
C PRO A 55 -11.70 2.72 0.52
N LYS A 56 -12.75 3.55 0.53
CA LYS A 56 -13.40 3.99 -0.72
C LYS A 56 -12.54 5.03 -1.44
N TYR A 57 -11.85 5.86 -0.68
CA TYR A 57 -10.97 6.91 -1.17
C TYR A 57 -9.62 6.81 -0.50
N ARG A 58 -8.57 7.11 -1.26
CA ARG A 58 -7.18 7.17 -0.80
C ARG A 58 -6.55 8.45 -1.31
N ASN A 59 -5.57 8.96 -0.57
CA ASN A 59 -4.78 10.09 -1.04
C ASN A 59 -3.95 9.65 -2.26
N PRO A 60 -3.97 10.41 -3.36
CA PRO A 60 -3.11 10.14 -4.49
C PRO A 60 -1.66 10.49 -4.13
N PHE A 61 -0.71 9.86 -4.80
CA PHE A 61 0.62 10.42 -4.88
C PHE A 61 0.57 11.69 -5.74
N TYR A 62 0.81 12.82 -5.10
CA TYR A 62 0.90 14.09 -5.79
C TYR A 62 2.38 14.38 -6.07
N CYS A 63 2.73 14.45 -7.35
CA CYS A 63 4.08 14.70 -7.82
C CYS A 63 4.08 15.98 -8.64
N TYR A 64 5.05 16.86 -8.40
CA TYR A 64 5.19 18.13 -9.12
C TYR A 64 6.12 18.02 -10.31
N ILE A 65 7.07 17.11 -10.25
CA ILE A 65 8.12 16.95 -11.27
C ILE A 65 8.44 15.47 -11.51
N PRO A 66 8.94 15.12 -12.70
CA PRO A 66 9.44 13.78 -12.97
C PRO A 66 10.54 13.36 -11.98
N MET A 67 10.55 12.08 -11.60
CA MET A 67 11.50 11.43 -10.67
C MET A 67 11.48 11.98 -9.24
N GLU A 68 10.44 12.71 -8.84
CA GLU A 68 10.24 13.11 -7.45
C GLU A 68 9.99 11.89 -6.56
N TYR A 69 9.09 11.01 -6.97
CA TYR A 69 8.82 9.71 -6.35
C TYR A 69 8.92 8.59 -7.38
N PHE A 70 9.79 7.66 -7.12
CA PHE A 70 10.02 6.49 -7.95
C PHE A 70 9.65 5.23 -7.18
N LEU A 71 8.61 4.54 -7.63
CA LEU A 71 8.10 3.33 -6.98
C LEU A 71 8.81 2.12 -7.55
N ILE A 72 9.21 1.19 -6.68
CA ILE A 72 9.87 -0.06 -7.07
C ILE A 72 9.19 -1.28 -6.46
N ASP A 73 9.28 -2.39 -7.17
CA ASP A 73 8.72 -3.67 -6.73
C ASP A 73 9.44 -4.84 -7.45
N LEU A 74 9.25 -6.08 -6.95
CA LEU A 74 9.75 -7.29 -7.59
C LEU A 74 8.60 -8.15 -8.12
N ILE A 75 8.70 -8.55 -9.39
CA ILE A 75 7.84 -9.56 -9.98
C ILE A 75 8.53 -10.92 -9.84
N ASP A 76 7.85 -11.88 -9.22
CA ASP A 76 8.33 -13.27 -9.10
C ASP A 76 7.84 -14.11 -10.28
N LEU A 77 8.79 -14.57 -11.10
CA LEU A 77 8.60 -15.49 -12.22
C LEU A 77 9.55 -16.69 -12.12
N ALA A 78 9.87 -17.11 -10.89
CA ALA A 78 10.87 -18.16 -10.62
C ALA A 78 10.58 -19.47 -11.36
N TYR A 79 9.30 -19.81 -11.56
CA TYR A 79 8.89 -21.01 -12.28
C TYR A 79 9.25 -20.98 -13.79
N LEU A 80 9.54 -19.81 -14.36
CA LEU A 80 10.01 -19.63 -15.74
C LEU A 80 11.53 -19.56 -15.85
N GLY A 81 12.26 -19.52 -14.73
CA GLY A 81 13.71 -19.27 -14.70
C GLY A 81 14.53 -20.20 -15.60
N ARG A 82 14.21 -21.49 -15.66
CA ARG A 82 14.89 -22.47 -16.52
C ARG A 82 14.81 -22.16 -18.01
N HIS A 83 13.77 -21.45 -18.44
CA HIS A 83 13.55 -21.06 -19.84
C HIS A 83 14.12 -19.68 -20.14
N ASN A 84 14.55 -18.93 -19.12
CA ASN A 84 14.97 -17.54 -19.20
C ASN A 84 16.40 -17.36 -18.65
N SER A 85 17.34 -18.24 -19.01
CA SER A 85 18.77 -18.14 -18.65
C SER A 85 19.03 -17.97 -17.14
N GLY A 86 18.15 -18.56 -16.31
CA GLY A 86 18.22 -18.47 -14.86
C GLY A 86 17.62 -17.20 -14.25
N TYR A 87 17.09 -16.27 -15.05
CA TYR A 87 16.37 -15.11 -14.55
C TYR A 87 15.02 -15.52 -13.95
N LYS A 88 14.82 -15.18 -12.69
CA LYS A 88 13.68 -15.61 -11.86
C LYS A 88 12.78 -14.46 -11.44
N TYR A 89 13.32 -13.24 -11.40
CA TYR A 89 12.64 -12.05 -10.93
C TYR A 89 12.79 -10.91 -11.94
N ILE A 90 11.91 -9.94 -11.84
CA ILE A 90 12.04 -8.67 -12.55
C ILE A 90 11.96 -7.56 -11.52
N LEU A 91 13.02 -6.76 -11.38
CA LEU A 91 12.96 -5.49 -10.67
C LEU A 91 12.20 -4.49 -11.53
N SER A 92 11.04 -4.08 -11.10
CA SER A 92 10.23 -3.07 -11.77
C SER A 92 10.34 -1.72 -11.07
N GLY A 93 10.27 -0.64 -11.83
CA GLY A 93 10.25 0.71 -11.32
C GLY A 93 9.32 1.60 -12.14
N VAL A 94 8.60 2.51 -11.48
CA VAL A 94 7.68 3.44 -12.14
C VAL A 94 7.85 4.84 -11.58
N ASP A 95 8.08 5.82 -12.45
CA ASP A 95 8.03 7.22 -12.06
C ASP A 95 6.60 7.66 -11.78
N CYS A 96 6.40 8.24 -10.61
CA CYS A 96 5.07 8.66 -10.16
C CYS A 96 4.47 9.79 -11.00
N PHE A 97 5.30 10.68 -11.57
CA PHE A 97 4.85 11.80 -12.37
C PHE A 97 4.49 11.37 -13.79
N SER A 98 5.45 10.84 -14.52
CA SER A 98 5.30 10.51 -15.95
C SER A 98 4.65 9.17 -16.22
N ARG A 99 4.55 8.29 -15.21
CA ARG A 99 4.18 6.87 -15.37
C ARG A 99 5.21 6.07 -16.18
N LYS A 100 6.38 6.65 -16.49
CA LYS A 100 7.44 5.94 -17.20
C LYS A 100 7.93 4.77 -16.38
N ALA A 101 8.01 3.63 -17.04
CA ALA A 101 8.34 2.36 -16.39
C ALA A 101 9.71 1.84 -16.82
N TYR A 102 10.34 1.13 -15.91
CA TYR A 102 11.63 0.47 -16.04
C TYR A 102 11.50 -0.97 -15.54
N ALA A 103 12.24 -1.89 -16.13
CA ALA A 103 12.26 -3.27 -15.67
C ALA A 103 13.60 -3.93 -15.97
N VAL A 104 14.18 -4.61 -14.99
CA VAL A 104 15.48 -5.27 -15.10
C VAL A 104 15.33 -6.71 -14.63
N PRO A 105 15.76 -7.72 -15.43
CA PRO A 105 15.68 -9.11 -15.05
C PRO A 105 16.76 -9.45 -14.01
N LEU A 106 16.41 -10.24 -13.00
CA LEU A 106 17.29 -10.66 -11.91
C LEU A 106 17.30 -12.19 -11.78
N LYS A 107 18.45 -12.75 -11.45
CA LYS A 107 18.57 -14.19 -11.13
C LYS A 107 18.15 -14.51 -9.71
N THR A 108 18.44 -13.61 -8.76
CA THR A 108 18.04 -13.77 -7.35
C THR A 108 17.40 -12.49 -6.84
N LYS A 109 16.72 -12.57 -5.71
CA LYS A 109 16.18 -11.41 -4.98
C LYS A 109 17.07 -10.97 -3.82
N LYS A 110 18.38 -11.32 -3.86
CA LYS A 110 19.32 -10.87 -2.83
C LYS A 110 19.51 -9.36 -2.91
N GLY A 111 19.49 -8.68 -1.77
CA GLY A 111 19.58 -7.22 -1.70
C GLY A 111 20.80 -6.63 -2.41
N ILE A 112 21.93 -7.36 -2.49
CA ILE A 112 23.11 -6.91 -3.23
C ILE A 112 22.85 -6.90 -4.74
N GLU A 113 22.20 -7.94 -5.31
CA GLU A 113 21.89 -8.02 -6.73
C GLU A 113 20.85 -6.96 -7.12
N VAL A 114 19.83 -6.79 -6.28
CA VAL A 114 18.80 -5.75 -6.47
C VAL A 114 19.41 -4.34 -6.45
N ALA A 115 20.33 -4.07 -5.51
CA ALA A 115 21.04 -2.79 -5.42
C ALA A 115 21.91 -2.53 -6.67
N GLN A 116 22.67 -3.53 -7.09
CA GLN A 116 23.52 -3.44 -8.29
C GLN A 116 22.71 -3.21 -9.56
N ALA A 117 21.61 -3.94 -9.72
CA ALA A 117 20.73 -3.78 -10.88
C ALA A 117 20.06 -2.40 -10.89
N PHE A 118 19.61 -1.91 -9.76
CA PHE A 118 19.04 -0.56 -9.65
C PHE A 118 20.08 0.51 -10.01
N GLU A 119 21.30 0.40 -9.46
CA GLU A 119 22.37 1.37 -9.66
C GLU A 119 22.91 1.37 -11.09
N LYS A 120 23.07 0.19 -11.72
CA LYS A 120 23.69 0.06 -13.04
C LYS A 120 22.71 0.14 -14.20
N GLU A 121 21.48 -0.36 -14.01
CA GLU A 121 20.53 -0.54 -15.10
C GLU A 121 19.32 0.42 -15.01
N ILE A 122 19.00 1.00 -13.85
CA ILE A 122 17.89 1.94 -13.73
C ILE A 122 18.39 3.38 -13.65
N ILE A 123 19.26 3.70 -12.69
CA ILE A 123 19.73 5.08 -12.48
C ILE A 123 20.30 5.72 -13.77
N PRO A 124 21.19 5.08 -14.54
CA PRO A 124 21.78 5.70 -15.73
C PRO A 124 20.77 5.97 -16.85
N HIS A 125 19.66 5.20 -16.88
CA HIS A 125 18.63 5.34 -17.90
C HIS A 125 17.51 6.31 -17.51
N THR A 126 17.59 6.90 -16.31
CA THR A 126 16.65 7.95 -15.91
C THR A 126 17.13 9.30 -16.45
N LEU A 127 16.25 10.03 -17.14
CA LEU A 127 16.57 11.35 -17.71
C LEU A 127 16.79 12.44 -16.64
N ARG A 128 16.34 12.18 -15.43
CA ARG A 128 16.45 13.09 -14.27
C ARG A 128 16.81 12.28 -13.02
N LYS A 129 17.46 12.94 -12.06
CA LYS A 129 17.83 12.33 -10.79
C LYS A 129 16.59 11.90 -10.00
N ILE A 130 16.55 10.65 -9.58
CA ILE A 130 15.55 10.15 -8.64
C ILE A 130 15.74 10.82 -7.28
N ARG A 131 14.69 11.46 -6.75
CA ARG A 131 14.74 12.11 -5.43
C ARG A 131 14.40 11.15 -4.30
N THR A 132 13.32 10.39 -4.46
CA THR A 132 12.82 9.49 -3.43
C THR A 132 12.40 8.16 -4.05
N VAL A 133 12.94 7.08 -3.53
CA VAL A 133 12.49 5.73 -3.85
C VAL A 133 11.45 5.29 -2.84
N ILE A 134 10.36 4.72 -3.33
CA ILE A 134 9.29 4.14 -2.50
C ILE A 134 9.25 2.63 -2.75
N SER A 135 9.40 1.87 -1.69
CA SER A 135 9.33 0.41 -1.74
C SER A 135 8.51 -0.17 -0.58
N ASP A 136 8.19 -1.48 -0.60
CA ASP A 136 7.71 -2.16 0.60
C ASP A 136 8.89 -2.49 1.53
N ARG A 137 8.59 -3.16 2.63
CA ARG A 137 9.58 -3.67 3.56
C ARG A 137 10.07 -5.07 3.14
N GLY A 138 10.17 -5.33 1.83
CA GLY A 138 10.81 -6.54 1.34
C GLY A 138 12.25 -6.64 1.82
N SER A 139 12.70 -7.84 2.18
CA SER A 139 14.07 -8.06 2.70
C SER A 139 15.16 -7.54 1.76
N GLU A 140 14.91 -7.54 0.48
CA GLU A 140 15.77 -7.01 -0.58
C GLU A 140 15.95 -5.49 -0.48
N PHE A 141 14.86 -4.74 -0.21
CA PHE A 141 14.85 -3.28 -0.16
C PHE A 141 15.28 -2.73 1.21
N ILE A 142 15.05 -3.47 2.32
CA ILE A 142 15.55 -3.07 3.64
C ILE A 142 17.01 -3.46 3.88
N SER A 143 17.63 -4.22 2.97
CA SER A 143 19.00 -4.68 3.06
C SER A 143 19.99 -3.52 3.18
N ARG A 144 21.10 -3.75 3.93
CA ARG A 144 22.17 -2.77 4.04
C ARG A 144 22.75 -2.34 2.69
N PHE A 145 22.83 -3.27 1.73
CA PHE A 145 23.37 -3.00 0.40
C PHE A 145 22.50 -2.00 -0.38
N PHE A 146 21.19 -2.19 -0.34
CA PHE A 146 20.25 -1.30 -1.01
C PHE A 146 20.24 0.08 -0.36
N LYS A 147 20.22 0.16 0.99
CA LYS A 147 20.32 1.42 1.72
C LYS A 147 21.61 2.18 1.43
N GLN A 148 22.76 1.50 1.43
CA GLN A 148 24.05 2.10 1.10
C GLN A 148 24.08 2.64 -0.33
N MET A 149 23.52 1.90 -1.29
CA MET A 149 23.40 2.34 -2.67
C MET A 149 22.55 3.62 -2.79
N LEU A 150 21.39 3.68 -2.16
CA LEU A 150 20.55 4.88 -2.15
C LEU A 150 21.26 6.08 -1.53
N ASN A 151 21.97 5.88 -0.41
CA ASN A 151 22.71 6.94 0.27
C ASN A 151 23.85 7.49 -0.62
N ARG A 152 24.64 6.61 -1.29
CA ARG A 152 25.70 7.03 -2.23
C ARG A 152 25.16 7.90 -3.37
N ASN A 153 23.94 7.57 -3.83
CA ASN A 153 23.31 8.31 -4.92
C ASN A 153 22.48 9.52 -4.44
N ASN A 154 22.51 9.84 -3.13
CA ASN A 154 21.68 10.88 -2.51
C ASN A 154 20.19 10.72 -2.84
N ILE A 155 19.68 9.50 -2.77
CA ILE A 155 18.27 9.15 -2.98
C ILE A 155 17.65 8.88 -1.62
N LYS A 156 16.55 9.59 -1.30
CA LYS A 156 15.77 9.33 -0.09
C LYS A 156 15.02 8.01 -0.23
N ASN A 157 14.84 7.31 0.89
CA ASN A 157 14.05 6.09 0.92
C ASN A 157 12.80 6.27 1.77
N TYR A 158 11.67 5.80 1.25
CA TYR A 158 10.41 5.77 1.98
C TYR A 158 9.77 4.39 1.87
N TYR A 159 9.52 3.76 3.03
CA TYR A 159 8.82 2.47 3.08
C TYR A 159 7.34 2.69 3.31
N THR A 160 6.51 2.10 2.48
CA THR A 160 5.07 2.13 2.70
C THR A 160 4.63 0.91 3.48
N ASN A 161 3.86 1.13 4.54
CA ASN A 161 3.18 0.08 5.30
C ASN A 161 1.76 -0.18 4.77
N SER A 162 1.28 0.60 3.80
CA SER A 162 -0.10 0.57 3.32
C SER A 162 -0.23 0.00 1.91
N GLU A 163 -1.44 -0.47 1.58
CA GLU A 163 -1.81 -0.91 0.23
C GLU A 163 -1.66 0.19 -0.85
N LEU A 164 -1.30 1.43 -0.46
CA LEU A 164 -1.11 2.58 -1.37
C LEU A 164 0.01 2.38 -2.37
N LYS A 165 1.08 1.71 -1.94
CA LYS A 165 2.22 1.39 -2.75
C LYS A 165 1.87 0.54 -3.95
N ALA A 166 1.01 -0.41 -3.68
CA ALA A 166 0.60 -1.44 -4.59
C ALA A 166 0.03 -0.88 -5.90
N SER A 167 -0.59 0.32 -5.89
CA SER A 167 -1.42 0.68 -7.03
C SER A 167 -0.65 0.98 -8.31
N LEU A 168 0.44 1.77 -8.29
CA LEU A 168 1.13 2.12 -9.54
C LEU A 168 2.06 1.02 -10.05
N CYS A 169 2.96 0.51 -9.20
CA CYS A 169 3.80 -0.62 -9.58
C CYS A 169 2.98 -1.88 -9.87
N GLU A 170 1.94 -2.18 -9.09
CA GLU A 170 1.05 -3.32 -9.36
C GLU A 170 0.31 -3.19 -10.69
N ILE A 171 -0.18 -1.99 -11.03
CA ILE A 171 -0.83 -1.75 -12.33
C ILE A 171 0.18 -1.99 -13.46
N PHE A 172 1.39 -1.45 -13.34
CA PHE A 172 2.44 -1.70 -14.30
C PHE A 172 2.85 -3.17 -14.35
N ASN A 173 3.11 -3.80 -13.21
CA ASN A 173 3.47 -5.21 -13.11
C ASN A 173 2.45 -6.12 -13.78
N ARG A 174 1.16 -5.84 -13.56
CA ARG A 174 0.07 -6.55 -14.23
C ARG A 174 0.10 -6.35 -15.75
N THR A 175 0.36 -5.15 -16.21
CA THR A 175 0.46 -4.84 -17.65
C THR A 175 1.67 -5.53 -18.27
N LEU A 176 2.82 -5.48 -17.62
CA LEU A 176 4.03 -6.15 -18.08
C LEU A 176 3.85 -7.67 -18.13
N GLN A 177 3.29 -8.26 -17.08
CA GLN A 177 2.97 -9.69 -17.07
C GLN A 177 2.00 -10.06 -18.20
N LYS A 178 0.98 -9.23 -18.46
CA LYS A 178 0.07 -9.43 -19.59
C LYS A 178 0.83 -9.47 -20.93
N PHE A 179 1.77 -8.56 -21.17
CA PHE A 179 2.61 -8.56 -22.39
C PHE A 179 3.45 -9.82 -22.46
N ILE A 180 4.11 -10.22 -21.37
CA ILE A 180 4.92 -11.44 -21.30
C ILE A 180 4.09 -12.67 -21.65
N PHE A 181 2.94 -12.86 -20.98
CA PHE A 181 2.10 -14.05 -21.19
C PHE A 181 1.46 -14.09 -22.57
N HIS A 182 0.99 -12.95 -23.11
CA HIS A 182 0.46 -12.89 -24.47
C HIS A 182 1.55 -13.21 -25.50
N TYR A 183 2.76 -12.68 -25.34
CA TYR A 183 3.88 -13.01 -26.20
C TYR A 183 4.22 -14.50 -26.15
N MET A 184 4.33 -15.08 -24.94
CA MET A 184 4.62 -16.50 -24.77
C MET A 184 3.58 -17.38 -25.44
N THR A 185 2.30 -17.03 -25.33
CA THR A 185 1.21 -17.74 -26.01
C THR A 185 1.29 -17.60 -27.53
N HIS A 186 1.48 -16.38 -28.01
CA HIS A 186 1.55 -16.11 -29.45
C HIS A 186 2.73 -16.82 -30.14
N ARG A 187 3.89 -16.82 -29.48
CA ARG A 187 5.12 -17.44 -30.00
C ARG A 187 5.30 -18.91 -29.58
N LYS A 188 4.36 -19.46 -28.84
CA LYS A 188 4.42 -20.84 -28.30
C LYS A 188 5.76 -21.11 -27.57
N THR A 189 6.22 -20.14 -26.78
CA THR A 189 7.51 -20.19 -26.06
C THR A 189 7.32 -19.84 -24.60
N LYS A 190 8.25 -20.25 -23.74
CA LYS A 190 8.37 -19.79 -22.35
C LYS A 190 9.50 -18.79 -22.13
N LYS A 191 10.21 -18.42 -23.21
CA LYS A 191 11.30 -17.45 -23.17
C LYS A 191 10.77 -16.06 -23.45
N TYR A 192 11.04 -15.10 -22.53
CA TYR A 192 10.58 -13.72 -22.62
C TYR A 192 11.67 -12.68 -22.31
N VAL A 193 12.73 -13.09 -21.58
CA VAL A 193 13.70 -12.16 -20.99
C VAL A 193 14.39 -11.28 -22.04
N ASP A 194 14.69 -11.82 -23.21
CA ASP A 194 15.30 -11.12 -24.35
C ASP A 194 14.34 -10.17 -25.08
N LYS A 195 13.06 -10.13 -24.66
CA LYS A 195 12.03 -9.23 -25.20
C LYS A 195 11.57 -8.17 -24.20
N LEU A 196 12.17 -8.13 -23.03
CA LEU A 196 11.73 -7.24 -21.96
C LEU A 196 11.79 -5.76 -22.36
N GLU A 197 12.84 -5.36 -23.08
CA GLU A 197 12.98 -4.00 -23.61
C GLU A 197 11.87 -3.63 -24.60
N TRP A 198 11.44 -4.58 -25.45
CA TRP A 198 10.35 -4.35 -26.39
C TRP A 198 9.01 -4.11 -25.68
N PHE A 199 8.77 -4.82 -24.58
CA PHE A 199 7.57 -4.61 -23.76
C PHE A 199 7.60 -3.24 -23.08
N LEU A 200 8.77 -2.84 -22.55
CA LEU A 200 8.96 -1.52 -21.96
C LEU A 200 8.80 -0.40 -23.01
N HIS A 201 9.40 -0.58 -24.18
CA HIS A 201 9.24 0.35 -25.29
C HIS A 201 7.76 0.51 -25.67
N SER A 202 7.05 -0.59 -25.81
CA SER A 202 5.62 -0.57 -26.12
C SER A 202 4.81 0.15 -25.05
N TYR A 203 5.05 -0.14 -23.76
CA TYR A 203 4.38 0.53 -22.65
C TYR A 203 4.67 2.03 -22.62
N ASN A 204 5.94 2.41 -22.66
CA ASN A 204 6.39 3.80 -22.52
C ASN A 204 6.03 4.71 -23.70
N ASN A 205 5.69 4.14 -24.86
CA ASN A 205 5.25 4.86 -26.07
C ASN A 205 3.74 4.69 -26.35
N THR A 206 2.99 4.06 -25.46
CA THR A 206 1.53 3.98 -25.57
C THR A 206 0.89 5.10 -24.74
N LYS A 207 -0.11 5.78 -25.31
CA LYS A 207 -0.86 6.83 -24.62
C LYS A 207 -1.51 6.26 -23.34
N HIS A 208 -1.29 6.95 -22.22
CA HIS A 208 -1.66 6.44 -20.92
C HIS A 208 -3.00 7.02 -20.44
N SER A 209 -3.88 6.16 -19.92
CA SER A 209 -5.22 6.55 -19.45
C SER A 209 -5.21 7.60 -18.32
N TYR A 210 -4.15 7.64 -17.51
CA TYR A 210 -3.95 8.67 -16.49
C TYR A 210 -3.94 10.09 -17.07
N PHE A 211 -3.39 10.24 -18.26
CA PHE A 211 -3.34 11.49 -19.02
C PHE A 211 -4.49 11.57 -20.05
N GLU A 212 -5.61 10.92 -19.76
CA GLU A 212 -6.79 10.89 -20.66
C GLU A 212 -6.43 10.47 -22.08
N ASN A 213 -5.43 9.61 -22.25
CA ASN A 213 -4.86 9.14 -23.51
C ASN A 213 -4.30 10.29 -24.40
N GLN A 214 -3.81 11.38 -23.80
CA GLN A 214 -3.22 12.49 -24.51
C GLN A 214 -1.68 12.46 -24.54
N LEU A 215 -1.06 11.83 -23.52
CA LEU A 215 0.39 11.73 -23.39
C LEU A 215 0.80 10.26 -23.20
N THR A 216 1.93 9.91 -23.78
CA THR A 216 2.68 8.70 -23.44
C THR A 216 3.54 8.95 -22.20
N PRO A 217 3.99 7.92 -21.48
CA PRO A 217 4.96 8.08 -20.40
C PRO A 217 6.26 8.78 -20.84
N ASN A 218 6.76 8.50 -22.03
CA ASN A 218 7.94 9.17 -22.57
C ASN A 218 7.71 10.66 -22.85
N GLU A 219 6.55 11.04 -23.42
CA GLU A 219 6.18 12.43 -23.63
C GLU A 219 5.98 13.18 -22.31
N ALA A 220 5.35 12.55 -21.32
CA ALA A 220 5.15 13.15 -19.99
C ALA A 220 6.45 13.40 -19.21
N MET A 221 7.56 12.70 -19.58
CA MET A 221 8.88 12.93 -19.02
C MET A 221 9.58 14.17 -19.60
N GLN A 222 9.17 14.64 -20.78
CA GLN A 222 9.76 15.78 -21.45
C GLN A 222 9.39 17.10 -20.77
N GLU A 223 10.33 18.03 -20.72
CA GLU A 223 10.12 19.33 -20.07
C GLU A 223 9.01 20.15 -20.76
N SER A 224 8.96 20.09 -22.08
CA SER A 224 7.92 20.75 -22.91
C SER A 224 6.49 20.33 -22.54
N ASN A 225 6.31 19.14 -22.00
CA ASN A 225 5.02 18.60 -21.61
C ASN A 225 4.75 18.66 -20.09
N SER A 226 5.68 19.22 -19.29
CA SER A 226 5.60 19.19 -17.82
C SER A 226 4.33 19.88 -17.30
N ILE A 227 3.98 21.05 -17.83
CA ILE A 227 2.78 21.81 -17.44
C ILE A 227 1.51 21.02 -17.78
N LYS A 228 1.47 20.43 -18.98
CA LYS A 228 0.35 19.58 -19.39
C LYS A 228 0.21 18.35 -18.52
N ALA A 229 1.32 17.66 -18.23
CA ALA A 229 1.31 16.50 -17.32
C ALA A 229 0.89 16.90 -15.91
N LEU A 230 1.37 18.03 -15.37
CA LEU A 230 0.99 18.53 -14.05
C LEU A 230 -0.52 18.82 -13.96
N SER A 231 -1.13 19.39 -15.00
CA SER A 231 -2.58 19.67 -14.99
C SER A 231 -3.43 18.41 -14.80
N TYR A 232 -2.99 17.25 -15.29
CA TYR A 232 -3.68 15.98 -15.02
C TYR A 232 -3.51 15.52 -13.56
N HIS A 233 -2.34 15.76 -12.95
CA HIS A 233 -2.17 15.51 -11.52
C HIS A 233 -3.09 16.37 -10.68
N GLU A 234 -3.17 17.66 -10.98
CA GLU A 234 -4.06 18.60 -10.30
C GLU A 234 -5.54 18.23 -10.46
N LYS A 235 -5.95 17.85 -11.67
CA LYS A 235 -7.32 17.38 -11.94
C LYS A 235 -7.66 16.15 -11.12
N GLN A 236 -6.77 15.16 -11.05
CA GLN A 236 -6.98 13.96 -10.24
C GLN A 236 -7.04 14.30 -8.75
N TYR A 237 -6.13 15.14 -8.25
CA TYR A 237 -6.12 15.59 -6.86
C TYR A 237 -7.43 16.35 -6.51
N SER A 238 -7.81 17.33 -7.32
CA SER A 238 -9.02 18.13 -7.12
C SER A 238 -10.29 17.28 -7.13
N SER A 239 -10.34 16.23 -7.96
CA SER A 239 -11.46 15.29 -7.99
C SER A 239 -11.67 14.53 -6.67
N LEU A 240 -10.65 14.42 -5.84
CA LEU A 240 -10.70 13.74 -4.55
C LEU A 240 -11.01 14.69 -3.38
N LEU A 241 -10.68 15.97 -3.50
CA LEU A 241 -10.96 16.97 -2.47
C LEU A 241 -12.44 17.04 -2.06
N GLY A 242 -13.36 16.82 -3.00
CA GLY A 242 -14.79 16.81 -2.74
C GLY A 242 -15.37 15.47 -2.28
N LYS A 243 -14.68 14.36 -2.57
CA LYS A 243 -15.19 12.99 -2.33
C LYS A 243 -14.72 12.41 -1.01
N GLY A 244 -13.56 12.81 -0.53
CA GLY A 244 -13.00 12.40 0.76
C GLY A 244 -13.47 13.31 1.88
N LYS A 245 -14.82 13.52 2.02
CA LYS A 245 -15.32 14.31 3.15
C LYS A 245 -14.63 13.84 4.43
N ARG A 246 -13.97 14.78 5.07
CA ARG A 246 -13.21 14.80 6.31
C ARG A 246 -14.00 14.20 7.49
N LEU A 247 -14.32 12.93 7.43
CA LEU A 247 -14.86 12.25 8.59
C LEU A 247 -13.66 11.97 9.52
N LYS A 248 -13.38 12.97 10.36
CA LYS A 248 -12.49 12.81 11.49
C LYS A 248 -13.07 11.72 12.38
N LYS A 249 -12.53 10.51 12.28
CA LYS A 249 -13.08 9.33 12.93
C LYS A 249 -12.46 9.10 14.30
N PHE A 250 -11.19 9.51 14.47
CA PHE A 250 -10.44 9.35 15.70
C PHE A 250 -9.95 10.70 16.20
N LYS A 251 -9.75 10.79 17.51
CA LYS A 251 -9.18 11.94 18.21
C LYS A 251 -7.77 11.59 18.67
N LEU A 252 -6.97 12.60 19.02
CA LEU A 252 -5.69 12.40 19.71
C LEU A 252 -5.94 11.65 21.02
N GLY A 253 -5.09 10.69 21.32
CA GLY A 253 -5.20 9.83 22.50
C GLY A 253 -6.16 8.64 22.35
N ASP A 254 -6.92 8.53 21.29
CA ASP A 254 -7.79 7.37 21.08
C ASP A 254 -6.98 6.08 21.03
N LYS A 255 -7.41 5.07 21.80
CA LYS A 255 -6.87 3.70 21.74
C LYS A 255 -7.35 3.02 20.47
N VAL A 256 -6.43 2.51 19.67
CA VAL A 256 -6.74 1.88 18.38
C VAL A 256 -5.94 0.60 18.18
N ARG A 257 -6.43 -0.27 17.31
CA ARG A 257 -5.70 -1.43 16.79
C ARG A 257 -5.47 -1.27 15.30
N ILE A 258 -4.33 -1.75 14.83
CA ILE A 258 -3.93 -1.70 13.42
C ILE A 258 -4.43 -2.96 12.72
N ARG A 259 -4.82 -2.83 11.47
CA ARG A 259 -5.15 -3.96 10.61
C ARG A 259 -3.95 -4.90 10.46
N LYS A 260 -4.15 -6.20 10.70
CA LYS A 260 -3.17 -7.24 10.36
C LYS A 260 -3.07 -7.40 8.84
N TRP A 261 -1.85 -7.48 8.34
CA TRP A 261 -1.61 -7.83 6.94
C TRP A 261 -2.00 -9.30 6.73
N ASN A 262 -3.04 -9.50 5.95
CA ASN A 262 -3.45 -10.83 5.56
C ASN A 262 -2.85 -11.13 4.20
N THR A 263 -2.16 -12.28 4.07
CA THR A 263 -1.76 -12.82 2.77
C THR A 263 -3.00 -13.09 1.92
N SER A 264 -2.84 -13.13 0.59
CA SER A 264 -3.94 -13.38 -0.37
C SER A 264 -4.78 -14.63 -0.06
N PHE A 265 -4.25 -15.57 0.73
CA PHE A 265 -4.92 -16.80 1.16
C PHE A 265 -5.47 -16.73 2.59
N SER A 266 -5.41 -15.59 3.25
CA SER A 266 -5.96 -15.45 4.61
C SER A 266 -7.48 -15.48 4.57
N LYS A 267 -8.06 -16.46 5.25
CA LYS A 267 -9.51 -16.61 5.32
C LYS A 267 -10.09 -15.59 6.31
N GLY A 268 -11.24 -15.01 5.96
CA GLY A 268 -11.87 -13.91 6.71
C GLY A 268 -12.32 -14.23 8.14
N TYR A 269 -12.23 -15.49 8.58
CA TYR A 269 -12.51 -15.89 9.97
C TYR A 269 -11.31 -15.73 10.91
N ARG A 270 -10.10 -15.43 10.39
CA ARG A 270 -8.93 -15.13 11.22
C ARG A 270 -9.00 -13.71 11.79
N PRO A 271 -8.31 -13.43 12.92
CA PRO A 271 -8.19 -12.08 13.44
C PRO A 271 -7.72 -11.10 12.36
N GLN A 272 -8.46 -10.00 12.18
CA GLN A 272 -8.16 -8.98 11.18
C GLN A 272 -7.35 -7.81 11.76
N TRP A 273 -7.36 -7.65 13.09
CA TRP A 273 -6.76 -6.53 13.81
C TRP A 273 -5.66 -7.01 14.75
N SER A 274 -4.71 -6.11 15.05
CA SER A 274 -3.58 -6.41 15.94
C SER A 274 -4.05 -6.81 17.34
N ASP A 275 -3.26 -7.65 17.99
CA ASP A 275 -3.44 -7.94 19.41
C ASP A 275 -2.91 -6.79 20.27
N GLU A 276 -1.93 -6.04 19.72
CA GLU A 276 -1.36 -4.85 20.32
C GLU A 276 -2.28 -3.66 20.14
N VAL A 277 -2.24 -2.75 21.12
CA VAL A 277 -3.02 -1.51 21.18
C VAL A 277 -2.07 -0.34 21.00
N PHE A 278 -2.50 0.65 20.22
CA PHE A 278 -1.75 1.86 19.90
C PHE A 278 -2.60 3.09 20.22
N PHE A 279 -1.96 4.25 20.28
CA PHE A 279 -2.63 5.52 20.55
C PHE A 279 -2.45 6.46 19.38
N VAL A 280 -3.48 7.23 19.06
CA VAL A 280 -3.40 8.25 18.02
C VAL A 280 -2.57 9.42 18.53
N SER A 281 -1.35 9.59 17.99
CA SER A 281 -0.40 10.66 18.36
C SER A 281 -0.51 11.88 17.44
N ARG A 282 -0.87 11.67 16.17
CA ARG A 282 -0.94 12.74 15.15
C ARG A 282 -2.12 12.57 14.23
N ILE A 283 -2.69 13.70 13.78
CA ILE A 283 -3.78 13.71 12.78
C ILE A 283 -3.35 14.61 11.62
N ASN A 284 -3.24 14.05 10.43
CA ASN A 284 -2.94 14.79 9.21
C ASN A 284 -4.22 15.06 8.42
N GLU A 285 -4.73 16.29 8.52
CA GLU A 285 -5.93 16.77 7.81
C GLU A 285 -5.59 17.57 6.55
N ARG A 286 -4.30 17.77 6.24
CA ARG A 286 -3.86 18.54 5.06
C ARG A 286 -4.12 17.80 3.75
N MET A 287 -4.26 16.47 3.82
CA MET A 287 -4.53 15.62 2.67
C MET A 287 -6.04 15.49 2.44
N PRO A 288 -6.50 15.19 1.20
CA PRO A 288 -7.92 14.98 0.89
C PRO A 288 -8.62 13.94 1.78
N VAL A 289 -7.89 12.92 2.20
CA VAL A 289 -8.35 11.91 3.17
C VAL A 289 -7.48 12.01 4.41
N THR A 290 -8.13 12.21 5.57
CA THR A 290 -7.42 12.29 6.87
C THR A 290 -6.65 11.02 7.16
N MET A 291 -5.42 11.17 7.65
CA MET A 291 -4.53 10.10 8.07
C MET A 291 -4.07 10.28 9.51
N TYR A 292 -3.71 9.20 10.18
CA TYR A 292 -3.40 9.14 11.61
C TYR A 292 -2.00 8.58 11.85
N GLY A 293 -1.19 9.29 12.61
CA GLY A 293 0.08 8.79 13.18
C GLY A 293 -0.20 8.11 14.52
N LEU A 294 0.57 7.09 14.85
CA LEU A 294 0.36 6.26 16.03
C LEU A 294 1.62 6.16 16.87
N THR A 295 1.42 5.96 18.17
CA THR A 295 2.49 5.64 19.14
C THR A 295 2.12 4.40 19.95
N SER A 296 3.12 3.70 20.46
CA SER A 296 2.93 2.54 21.33
C SER A 296 2.64 2.94 22.78
N THR A 297 3.02 4.13 23.21
CA THR A 297 2.85 4.63 24.58
C THR A 297 1.65 5.55 24.72
N GLY A 298 0.87 5.34 25.80
CA GLY A 298 -0.32 6.11 26.15
C GLY A 298 -0.06 7.30 27.10
N ASN A 299 1.18 7.78 27.22
CA ASN A 299 1.49 8.90 28.07
C ASN A 299 1.06 10.23 27.44
N ASP A 300 0.49 11.14 28.26
CA ASP A 300 -0.03 12.45 27.85
C ASP A 300 1.01 13.39 27.20
N ASN A 301 2.28 13.04 27.26
CA ASN A 301 3.37 13.72 26.57
C ASN A 301 3.65 13.05 25.22
N PHE A 302 2.84 13.36 24.20
CA PHE A 302 3.03 12.96 22.79
C PHE A 302 4.32 13.53 22.13
N ALA A 303 5.27 14.04 22.92
CA ALA A 303 6.49 14.69 22.44
C ALA A 303 7.68 13.73 22.22
N ASN A 304 7.61 12.50 22.69
CA ASN A 304 8.68 11.51 22.47
C ASN A 304 8.49 10.83 21.10
N LEU A 305 9.18 11.39 20.09
CA LEU A 305 9.16 10.89 18.69
C LEU A 305 9.78 9.50 18.51
N ASP A 306 10.55 9.01 19.48
CA ASP A 306 11.28 7.74 19.39
C ASP A 306 10.37 6.49 19.50
N GLU A 307 9.14 6.66 19.97
CA GLU A 307 8.16 5.57 20.11
C GLU A 307 7.02 5.64 19.07
N ASP A 308 7.10 6.58 18.15
CA ASP A 308 6.14 6.71 17.06
C ASP A 308 6.30 5.57 16.05
N ILE A 309 5.18 4.98 15.68
CA ILE A 309 5.16 4.04 14.57
C ILE A 309 5.36 4.81 13.27
N GLU A 310 6.36 4.40 12.51
CA GLU A 310 6.71 5.05 11.25
C GLU A 310 5.55 5.00 10.25
N GLY A 311 5.14 6.18 9.76
CA GLY A 311 4.11 6.33 8.74
C GLY A 311 2.77 6.83 9.27
N PHE A 312 1.78 6.84 8.34
CA PHE A 312 0.40 7.24 8.62
C PHE A 312 -0.58 6.19 8.15
N PHE A 313 -1.68 6.05 8.88
CA PHE A 313 -2.74 5.08 8.64
C PHE A 313 -4.03 5.77 8.23
N TYR A 314 -4.80 5.14 7.34
CA TYR A 314 -6.16 5.57 7.04
C TYR A 314 -7.12 5.16 8.13
N SER A 315 -8.24 5.88 8.25
CA SER A 315 -9.26 5.61 9.29
C SER A 315 -9.87 4.19 9.24
N ASN A 316 -9.80 3.53 8.12
CA ASN A 316 -10.28 2.15 7.94
C ASN A 316 -9.20 1.08 8.19
N GLU A 317 -7.93 1.49 8.28
CA GLU A 317 -6.81 0.64 8.73
C GLU A 317 -6.71 0.60 10.25
N LEU A 318 -7.58 1.34 10.93
CA LEU A 318 -7.67 1.44 12.38
C LEU A 318 -9.05 1.04 12.88
N THR A 319 -9.12 0.45 14.06
CA THR A 319 -10.36 0.22 14.81
C THR A 319 -10.20 0.65 16.25
N LEU A 320 -11.23 1.34 16.81
CA LEU A 320 -11.22 1.72 18.23
C LEU A 320 -11.14 0.48 19.12
N ASP A 321 -10.32 0.58 20.14
CA ASP A 321 -10.27 -0.36 21.25
C ASP A 321 -10.86 0.26 22.50
N ASN A 322 -12.06 -0.17 22.87
CA ASN A 322 -12.77 0.24 24.08
C ASN A 322 -12.62 -0.78 25.20
N THR A 323 -11.69 -1.74 25.10
CA THR A 323 -11.42 -2.67 26.19
C THR A 323 -10.77 -1.91 27.34
N THR A 324 -11.38 -2.04 28.51
CA THR A 324 -10.87 -1.56 29.80
C THR A 324 -9.83 -2.50 30.35
#